data_fa4e72c429019a75068b0b879c4a4e23
#
_entry.id   fa4e72c429019a75068b0b879c4a4e23
#
_cell.length_a   1.000
_cell.length_b   1.000
_cell.length_c   1.000
_cell.angle_alpha   90.00
_cell.angle_beta   90.00
_cell.angle_gamma   90.00
#
_symmetry.space_group_name_H-M   'P 1'
#
loop_
_entity.id
_entity.type
_entity.pdbx_description
1 polymer ?
#
loop_
_entity_poly.entity_id
_entity_poly.type
_entity_poly.pdbx_seq_one_letter_code
_entity_poly.pdbx_strand_id
1 'polypeptide(L)'
;MKTSDIQIRDPYIYADQQEKMYYMFGTTDKNCWRGPGQGFDCYKSKDLQEWEGPIPAFRPSDQFWGKENFWAPEVHHFNGQFYMFATFIAEQRYRATQILTAPNVFGPYVPLTDEPITPDNWQCLDGTLHVDESGDPWLVFCHEWVQIHNGSVYAMRLSHDLKRAVERPYFLFHASEAPWVKQTGWPEPGGKYHFPTYVTDGPFLHRLTDGTLLMLWSSIGNKGYAMGVCRSESGHILGPWQQLPDPIWAEDGGHGMIFQTFAGQLMLTFHSPNRTPDERAVFVAIEEKNGRVQLQA
;
A
#
# COMPACT_ATOMS: atom_id res chain seq x y z
N MET A 1 10.77 1.60 21.99
CA MET A 1 9.90 2.79 21.83
C MET A 1 8.46 2.33 21.65
N LYS A 2 7.48 3.18 22.01
CA LYS A 2 6.05 2.84 21.79
C LYS A 2 5.64 3.12 20.36
N THR A 3 4.56 2.50 19.92
CA THR A 3 3.95 2.80 18.60
C THR A 3 3.70 4.30 18.41
N SER A 4 3.24 4.99 19.46
CA SER A 4 3.00 6.45 19.44
C SER A 4 4.24 7.32 19.23
N ASP A 5 5.44 6.76 19.45
CA ASP A 5 6.70 7.50 19.30
C ASP A 5 7.22 7.45 17.84
N ILE A 6 6.64 6.55 17.00
CA ILE A 6 7.10 6.30 15.64
C ILE A 6 6.24 7.10 14.66
N GLN A 7 6.83 8.12 14.02
CA GLN A 7 6.20 8.79 12.90
C GLN A 7 6.27 7.83 11.69
N ILE A 8 5.12 7.43 11.18
CA ILE A 8 5.04 6.49 10.07
C ILE A 8 3.73 6.68 9.30
N ARG A 9 3.80 6.67 7.98
CA ARG A 9 2.66 6.56 7.07
C ARG A 9 2.65 5.17 6.44
N ASP A 10 1.50 4.75 5.95
CA ASP A 10 1.36 3.55 5.12
C ASP A 10 1.95 2.31 5.80
N PRO A 11 1.60 2.05 7.10
CA PRO A 11 2.24 0.99 7.86
C PRO A 11 1.89 -0.39 7.29
N TYR A 12 2.90 -1.18 7.04
CA TYR A 12 2.81 -2.57 6.61
C TYR A 12 3.42 -3.49 7.64
N ILE A 13 2.72 -4.55 8.04
CA ILE A 13 3.18 -5.53 9.03
C ILE A 13 3.48 -6.87 8.36
N TYR A 14 4.73 -7.29 8.43
CA TYR A 14 5.09 -8.68 8.20
C TYR A 14 5.11 -9.42 9.53
N ALA A 15 4.21 -10.40 9.71
CA ALA A 15 4.13 -11.23 10.91
C ALA A 15 4.87 -12.55 10.68
N ASP A 16 6.10 -12.66 11.19
CA ASP A 16 6.88 -13.89 11.12
C ASP A 16 6.35 -14.90 12.13
N GLN A 17 5.64 -15.90 11.64
CA GLN A 17 5.01 -16.95 12.47
C GLN A 17 6.04 -17.90 13.10
N GLN A 18 7.22 -18.04 12.51
CA GLN A 18 8.27 -18.92 13.04
C GLN A 18 9.03 -18.25 14.20
N GLU A 19 9.48 -17.02 13.96
CA GLU A 19 10.23 -16.22 14.93
C GLU A 19 9.35 -15.56 15.99
N LYS A 20 8.01 -15.55 15.78
CA LYS A 20 7.05 -14.79 16.61
C LYS A 20 7.45 -13.33 16.74
N MET A 21 7.77 -12.72 15.59
CA MET A 21 8.23 -11.35 15.49
C MET A 21 7.41 -10.60 14.43
N TYR A 22 6.90 -9.42 14.78
CA TYR A 22 6.31 -8.48 13.84
C TYR A 22 7.39 -7.54 13.34
N TYR A 23 7.37 -7.29 12.04
CA TYR A 23 8.21 -6.30 11.39
C TYR A 23 7.31 -5.24 10.75
N MET A 24 7.48 -3.99 11.17
CA MET A 24 6.71 -2.86 10.64
C MET A 24 7.57 -2.06 9.66
N PHE A 25 7.02 -1.85 8.49
CA PHE A 25 7.54 -0.98 7.44
C PHE A 25 6.55 0.14 7.16
N GLY A 26 6.99 1.16 6.45
CA GLY A 26 6.12 2.27 6.04
C GLY A 26 6.96 3.42 5.51
N THR A 27 6.30 4.49 5.16
CA THR A 27 6.93 5.75 4.79
C THR A 27 7.51 6.39 6.06
N THR A 28 8.83 6.35 6.21
CA THR A 28 9.55 6.75 7.43
C THR A 28 10.38 8.03 7.27
N ASP A 29 10.48 8.58 6.07
CA ASP A 29 11.12 9.88 5.85
C ASP A 29 10.32 10.97 6.57
N LYS A 30 10.98 11.79 7.39
CA LYS A 30 10.34 12.86 8.18
C LYS A 30 9.57 13.85 7.33
N ASN A 31 10.06 14.13 6.13
CA ASN A 31 9.36 14.90 5.11
C ASN A 31 9.26 14.09 3.83
N CYS A 32 8.25 13.23 3.77
CA CYS A 32 8.04 12.35 2.62
C CYS A 32 7.49 13.08 1.37
N TRP A 33 7.11 14.36 1.50
CA TRP A 33 6.48 15.12 0.42
C TRP A 33 7.47 15.91 -0.45
N ARG A 34 8.64 16.26 0.11
CA ARG A 34 9.60 17.15 -0.56
C ARG A 34 11.04 16.81 -0.18
N GLY A 35 11.91 16.95 -1.17
CA GLY A 35 13.35 16.78 -1.00
C GLY A 35 13.80 15.33 -1.13
N PRO A 36 15.12 15.11 -1.02
CA PRO A 36 15.72 13.80 -1.25
C PRO A 36 15.19 12.74 -0.30
N GLY A 37 14.76 11.61 -0.84
CA GLY A 37 14.40 10.43 -0.05
C GLY A 37 15.64 9.85 0.65
N GLN A 38 15.48 9.47 1.91
CA GLN A 38 16.57 8.88 2.71
C GLN A 38 16.53 7.35 2.68
N GLY A 39 15.36 6.79 2.57
CA GLY A 39 15.15 5.35 2.53
C GLY A 39 13.96 4.90 3.36
N PHE A 40 13.97 3.61 3.68
CA PHE A 40 12.96 3.01 4.56
C PHE A 40 13.61 2.40 5.79
N ASP A 41 12.94 2.58 6.92
CA ASP A 41 13.29 1.93 8.17
C ASP A 41 12.32 0.79 8.48
N CYS A 42 12.83 -0.23 9.17
CA CYS A 42 12.07 -1.32 9.74
C CYS A 42 12.06 -1.18 11.27
N TYR A 43 10.96 -1.53 11.87
CA TYR A 43 10.82 -1.69 13.31
C TYR A 43 10.36 -3.11 13.63
N LYS A 44 10.86 -3.72 14.71
CA LYS A 44 10.45 -5.06 15.12
C LYS A 44 9.83 -5.08 16.52
N SER A 45 8.83 -5.92 16.71
CA SER A 45 8.06 -6.04 17.94
C SER A 45 7.60 -7.47 18.18
N LYS A 46 7.40 -7.82 19.44
CA LYS A 46 6.75 -9.09 19.83
C LYS A 46 5.28 -8.95 20.18
N ASP A 47 4.81 -7.72 20.43
CA ASP A 47 3.51 -7.43 21.04
C ASP A 47 2.73 -6.30 20.36
N LEU A 48 3.26 -5.69 19.28
CA LEU A 48 2.72 -4.54 18.57
C LEU A 48 2.62 -3.24 19.42
N GLN A 49 3.23 -3.21 20.59
CA GLN A 49 3.20 -2.06 21.51
C GLN A 49 4.59 -1.46 21.68
N GLU A 50 5.57 -2.32 21.97
CA GLU A 50 6.97 -1.92 22.13
C GLU A 50 7.79 -2.36 20.91
N TRP A 51 8.53 -1.41 20.36
CA TRP A 51 9.28 -1.58 19.11
C TRP A 51 10.77 -1.32 19.31
N GLU A 52 11.57 -2.15 18.68
CA GLU A 52 13.00 -1.96 18.49
C GLU A 52 13.24 -1.40 17.08
N GLY A 53 14.10 -0.40 16.96
CA GLY A 53 14.44 0.28 15.71
C GLY A 53 14.78 1.75 15.94
N PRO A 54 14.93 2.54 14.86
CA PRO A 54 14.85 2.16 13.46
C PRO A 54 16.00 1.27 12.99
N ILE A 55 15.71 0.29 12.15
CA ILE A 55 16.68 -0.57 11.46
C ILE A 55 16.66 -0.16 9.98
N PRO A 56 17.77 0.28 9.38
CA PRO A 56 17.79 0.63 7.96
C PRO A 56 17.45 -0.56 7.06
N ALA A 57 16.23 -0.59 6.50
CA ALA A 57 15.79 -1.64 5.61
C ALA A 57 16.22 -1.38 4.16
N PHE A 58 16.09 -0.13 3.70
CA PHE A 58 16.57 0.30 2.39
C PHE A 58 17.25 1.66 2.49
N ARG A 59 18.42 1.79 1.86
CA ARG A 59 19.11 3.06 1.62
C ARG A 59 19.52 3.12 0.15
N PRO A 60 19.15 4.18 -0.58
CA PRO A 60 19.47 4.27 -2.00
C PRO A 60 20.98 4.43 -2.20
N SER A 61 21.52 3.79 -3.23
CA SER A 61 22.82 4.15 -3.75
C SER A 61 22.73 5.43 -4.59
N ASP A 62 23.87 6.07 -4.88
CA ASP A 62 23.92 7.26 -5.75
C ASP A 62 23.34 7.00 -7.13
N GLN A 63 23.42 5.74 -7.61
CA GLN A 63 22.94 5.30 -8.92
C GLN A 63 21.46 4.92 -8.93
N PHE A 64 20.81 4.82 -7.76
CA PHE A 64 19.39 4.50 -7.70
C PHE A 64 18.59 5.62 -8.39
N TRP A 65 17.67 5.23 -9.27
CA TRP A 65 16.92 6.18 -10.09
C TRP A 65 15.98 7.06 -9.28
N GLY A 66 15.29 6.50 -8.26
CA GLY A 66 14.36 7.22 -7.39
C GLY A 66 15.12 8.22 -6.51
N LYS A 67 14.61 9.45 -6.44
CA LYS A 67 15.27 10.53 -5.69
C LYS A 67 14.38 11.15 -4.62
N GLU A 68 13.07 11.11 -4.81
CA GLU A 68 12.07 11.69 -3.91
C GLU A 68 10.87 10.76 -3.76
N ASN A 69 9.97 11.10 -2.84
CA ASN A 69 8.72 10.37 -2.58
C ASN A 69 8.96 8.88 -2.36
N PHE A 70 9.80 8.56 -1.39
CA PHE A 70 10.00 7.18 -0.96
C PHE A 70 8.79 6.80 -0.11
N TRP A 71 7.79 6.12 -0.75
CA TRP A 71 6.47 5.91 -0.18
C TRP A 71 6.08 4.44 -0.13
N ALA A 72 5.26 4.12 0.86
CA ALA A 72 4.46 2.92 0.99
C ALA A 72 5.21 1.61 0.68
N PRO A 73 6.30 1.30 1.41
CA PRO A 73 7.00 0.02 1.25
C PRO A 73 6.17 -1.13 1.84
N GLU A 74 5.86 -2.13 1.03
CA GLU A 74 5.23 -3.38 1.43
C GLU A 74 6.19 -4.55 1.28
N VAL A 75 6.28 -5.41 2.29
CA VAL A 75 7.24 -6.53 2.30
C VAL A 75 6.53 -7.86 2.20
N HIS A 76 6.79 -8.59 1.14
CA HIS A 76 6.22 -9.89 0.83
C HIS A 76 7.28 -10.97 0.82
N HIS A 77 6.96 -12.16 1.33
CA HIS A 77 7.78 -13.35 1.18
C HIS A 77 7.23 -14.20 0.02
N PHE A 78 8.03 -14.40 -1.01
CA PHE A 78 7.63 -15.15 -2.19
C PHE A 78 8.80 -15.99 -2.71
N ASN A 79 8.56 -17.27 -3.03
CA ASN A 79 9.59 -18.19 -3.54
C ASN A 79 10.90 -18.20 -2.74
N GLY A 80 10.80 -18.11 -1.40
CA GLY A 80 11.96 -18.19 -0.50
C GLY A 80 12.80 -16.91 -0.39
N GLN A 81 12.31 -15.79 -0.94
CA GLN A 81 12.96 -14.48 -0.88
C GLN A 81 12.00 -13.42 -0.35
N PHE A 82 12.55 -12.35 0.23
CA PHE A 82 11.78 -11.17 0.61
C PHE A 82 11.84 -10.13 -0.51
N TYR A 83 10.68 -9.56 -0.80
CA TYR A 83 10.52 -8.51 -1.78
C TYR A 83 9.82 -7.31 -1.16
N MET A 84 10.35 -6.14 -1.39
CA MET A 84 9.73 -4.87 -1.01
C MET A 84 9.22 -4.17 -2.26
N PHE A 85 7.94 -3.85 -2.26
CA PHE A 85 7.31 -3.04 -3.30
C PHE A 85 7.20 -1.63 -2.74
N ALA A 86 7.74 -0.64 -3.43
CA ALA A 86 7.73 0.73 -2.94
C ALA A 86 7.66 1.74 -4.10
N THR A 87 7.14 2.91 -3.78
CA THR A 87 6.94 4.02 -4.72
C THR A 87 8.09 5.01 -4.64
N PHE A 88 8.53 5.50 -5.81
CA PHE A 88 9.58 6.49 -5.97
C PHE A 88 9.28 7.43 -7.12
N ILE A 89 9.90 8.63 -7.13
CA ILE A 89 9.89 9.56 -8.25
C ILE A 89 11.27 10.16 -8.47
N ALA A 90 11.53 10.66 -9.69
CA ALA A 90 12.67 11.49 -10.03
C ALA A 90 12.26 12.60 -11.00
N GLU A 91 13.07 13.65 -11.12
CA GLU A 91 12.74 14.84 -11.92
C GLU A 91 12.37 14.54 -13.37
N GLN A 92 13.03 13.56 -13.99
CA GLN A 92 12.81 13.19 -15.40
C GLN A 92 12.09 11.86 -15.57
N ARG A 93 11.50 11.33 -14.51
CA ARG A 93 10.81 10.05 -14.53
C ARG A 93 9.51 10.15 -13.73
N TYR A 94 8.44 9.61 -14.28
CA TYR A 94 7.17 9.51 -13.59
C TYR A 94 7.29 8.68 -12.30
N ARG A 95 6.38 8.93 -11.36
CA ARG A 95 6.25 8.12 -10.16
C ARG A 95 5.96 6.68 -10.54
N ALA A 96 6.68 5.74 -9.93
CA ALA A 96 6.63 4.35 -10.30
C ALA A 96 6.87 3.44 -9.10
N THR A 97 6.35 2.21 -9.14
CA THR A 97 6.68 1.16 -8.18
C THR A 97 7.94 0.44 -8.61
N GLN A 98 8.90 0.35 -7.70
CA GLN A 98 10.11 -0.47 -7.82
C GLN A 98 9.99 -1.68 -6.91
N ILE A 99 10.40 -2.85 -7.40
CA ILE A 99 10.58 -4.03 -6.57
C ILE A 99 12.03 -4.10 -6.10
N LEU A 100 12.21 -4.24 -4.80
CA LEU A 100 13.49 -4.46 -4.14
C LEU A 100 13.50 -5.87 -3.56
N THR A 101 14.67 -6.45 -3.33
CA THR A 101 14.80 -7.81 -2.77
C THR A 101 15.84 -7.87 -1.68
N ALA A 102 15.65 -8.79 -0.72
CA ALA A 102 16.59 -9.07 0.34
C ALA A 102 16.52 -10.54 0.77
N PRO A 103 17.63 -11.11 1.31
CA PRO A 103 17.61 -12.46 1.89
C PRO A 103 16.91 -12.52 3.26
N ASN A 104 16.76 -11.38 3.94
CA ASN A 104 16.15 -11.26 5.26
C ASN A 104 15.00 -10.27 5.26
N VAL A 105 14.00 -10.48 6.12
CA VAL A 105 12.82 -9.62 6.20
C VAL A 105 13.16 -8.15 6.48
N PHE A 106 14.12 -7.87 7.34
CA PHE A 106 14.54 -6.51 7.69
C PHE A 106 15.56 -5.89 6.72
N GLY A 107 15.92 -6.60 5.63
CA GLY A 107 16.86 -6.11 4.64
C GLY A 107 18.34 -6.50 4.92
N PRO A 108 19.34 -5.76 4.37
CA PRO A 108 19.15 -4.59 3.50
C PRO A 108 18.55 -4.97 2.14
N TYR A 109 17.56 -4.21 1.70
CA TYR A 109 16.95 -4.37 0.40
C TYR A 109 17.78 -3.70 -0.70
N VAL A 110 17.82 -4.32 -1.88
CA VAL A 110 18.46 -3.77 -3.08
C VAL A 110 17.48 -3.88 -4.26
N PRO A 111 17.56 -3.00 -5.27
CA PRO A 111 16.72 -3.11 -6.46
C PRO A 111 16.81 -4.49 -7.11
N LEU A 112 15.66 -5.10 -7.42
CA LEU A 112 15.59 -6.38 -8.13
C LEU A 112 15.98 -6.22 -9.60
N THR A 113 15.68 -5.07 -10.17
CA THR A 113 15.95 -4.65 -11.55
C THR A 113 16.38 -3.19 -11.56
N ASP A 114 17.05 -2.74 -12.61
CA ASP A 114 17.46 -1.33 -12.75
C ASP A 114 16.26 -0.41 -12.99
N GLU A 115 15.21 -0.93 -13.63
CA GLU A 115 14.00 -0.20 -14.00
C GLU A 115 12.83 -0.57 -13.08
N PRO A 116 11.89 0.38 -12.82
CA PRO A 116 10.66 0.08 -12.10
C PRO A 116 9.75 -0.88 -12.87
N ILE A 117 8.81 -1.50 -12.16
CA ILE A 117 7.95 -2.55 -12.73
C ILE A 117 6.67 -1.98 -13.38
N THR A 118 6.23 -0.80 -13.00
CA THR A 118 5.03 -0.15 -13.55
C THR A 118 5.31 0.50 -14.91
N PRO A 119 4.27 0.78 -15.74
CA PRO A 119 4.46 1.43 -17.04
C PRO A 119 5.22 2.76 -16.96
N ASP A 120 6.18 2.97 -17.83
CA ASP A 120 7.12 4.10 -17.84
C ASP A 120 6.48 5.46 -18.17
N ASN A 121 5.33 5.45 -18.85
CA ASN A 121 4.57 6.64 -19.23
C ASN A 121 3.36 6.93 -18.32
N TRP A 122 3.22 6.21 -17.21
CA TRP A 122 2.16 6.40 -16.22
C TRP A 122 2.71 6.93 -14.90
N GLN A 123 1.95 7.80 -14.22
CA GLN A 123 2.16 8.10 -12.81
C GLN A 123 1.53 6.98 -11.99
N CYS A 124 2.36 6.12 -11.41
CA CYS A 124 1.91 4.96 -10.65
C CYS A 124 2.39 5.02 -9.21
N LEU A 125 1.59 4.52 -8.27
CA LEU A 125 1.97 4.41 -6.87
C LEU A 125 1.36 3.15 -6.21
N ASP A 126 1.88 2.83 -5.04
CA ASP A 126 1.35 1.85 -4.08
C ASP A 126 1.13 0.47 -4.69
N GLY A 127 2.18 -0.03 -5.32
CA GLY A 127 2.15 -1.39 -5.87
C GLY A 127 2.23 -2.44 -4.77
N THR A 128 1.28 -3.39 -4.78
CA THR A 128 1.24 -4.56 -3.88
C THR A 128 1.30 -5.87 -4.64
N LEU A 129 1.84 -6.91 -4.02
CA LEU A 129 1.87 -8.26 -4.58
C LEU A 129 0.60 -9.03 -4.20
N HIS A 130 -0.07 -9.58 -5.20
CA HIS A 130 -1.09 -10.60 -5.02
C HIS A 130 -0.66 -11.90 -5.72
N VAL A 131 -0.74 -13.03 -5.03
CA VAL A 131 -0.54 -14.34 -5.62
C VAL A 131 -1.90 -15.00 -5.72
N ASP A 132 -2.32 -15.31 -6.94
CA ASP A 132 -3.63 -15.92 -7.17
C ASP A 132 -3.66 -17.43 -6.83
N GLU A 133 -4.81 -18.06 -6.96
CA GLU A 133 -5.00 -19.48 -6.64
C GLU A 133 -4.20 -20.44 -7.54
N SER A 134 -3.77 -19.98 -8.71
CA SER A 134 -2.88 -20.71 -9.61
C SER A 134 -1.41 -20.58 -9.23
N GLY A 135 -1.09 -19.69 -8.27
CA GLY A 135 0.26 -19.37 -7.89
C GLY A 135 0.91 -18.28 -8.77
N ASP A 136 0.14 -17.67 -9.66
CA ASP A 136 0.63 -16.59 -10.51
C ASP A 136 0.73 -15.27 -9.72
N PRO A 137 1.88 -14.57 -9.80
CA PRO A 137 2.06 -13.29 -9.13
C PRO A 137 1.47 -12.13 -9.95
N TRP A 138 0.75 -11.25 -9.27
CA TRP A 138 0.16 -10.03 -9.81
C TRP A 138 0.65 -8.81 -9.05
N LEU A 139 0.97 -7.74 -9.78
CA LEU A 139 1.09 -6.41 -9.23
C LEU A 139 -0.27 -5.74 -9.29
N VAL A 140 -0.77 -5.26 -8.16
CA VAL A 140 -1.93 -4.36 -8.08
C VAL A 140 -1.42 -2.99 -7.69
N PHE A 141 -1.82 -1.94 -8.42
CA PHE A 141 -1.27 -0.60 -8.23
C PHE A 141 -2.25 0.49 -8.64
N CYS A 142 -2.01 1.70 -8.19
CA CYS A 142 -2.79 2.87 -8.58
C CYS A 142 -2.16 3.58 -9.79
N HIS A 143 -2.99 3.92 -10.80
CA HIS A 143 -2.69 4.95 -11.79
C HIS A 143 -3.20 6.28 -11.22
N GLU A 144 -2.30 7.18 -10.99
CA GLU A 144 -2.49 8.32 -10.10
C GLU A 144 -3.37 9.42 -10.69
N TRP A 145 -4.25 9.96 -9.86
CA TRP A 145 -5.17 11.05 -10.20
C TRP A 145 -4.48 12.33 -10.71
N VAL A 146 -3.24 12.58 -10.34
CA VAL A 146 -2.46 13.73 -10.84
C VAL A 146 -2.24 13.68 -12.35
N GLN A 147 -2.33 12.50 -12.96
CA GLN A 147 -2.22 12.32 -14.41
C GLN A 147 -3.59 12.13 -15.08
N ILE A 148 -4.48 11.34 -14.47
CA ILE A 148 -5.74 10.92 -15.13
C ILE A 148 -6.99 11.49 -14.46
N HIS A 149 -6.86 12.34 -13.44
CA HIS A 149 -7.90 13.02 -12.67
C HIS A 149 -8.77 12.09 -11.82
N ASN A 150 -9.30 11.04 -12.37
CA ASN A 150 -10.04 10.01 -11.67
C ASN A 150 -9.10 8.83 -11.42
N GLY A 151 -8.41 8.84 -10.28
CA GLY A 151 -7.49 7.77 -9.90
C GLY A 151 -8.10 6.40 -10.12
N SER A 152 -7.29 5.43 -10.51
CA SER A 152 -7.77 4.11 -10.91
C SER A 152 -6.85 3.02 -10.38
N VAL A 153 -7.42 1.87 -10.07
CA VAL A 153 -6.67 0.69 -9.68
C VAL A 153 -6.54 -0.24 -10.88
N TYR A 154 -5.34 -0.78 -11.06
CA TYR A 154 -4.99 -1.72 -12.12
C TYR A 154 -4.34 -2.97 -11.54
N ALA A 155 -4.45 -4.08 -12.26
CA ALA A 155 -3.69 -5.30 -11.99
C ALA A 155 -2.85 -5.67 -13.21
N MET A 156 -1.66 -6.22 -12.99
CA MET A 156 -0.76 -6.63 -14.05
C MET A 156 -0.04 -7.92 -13.64
N ARG A 157 -0.11 -8.95 -14.49
CA ARG A 157 0.54 -10.22 -14.19
C ARG A 157 2.05 -10.10 -14.34
N LEU A 158 2.79 -10.61 -13.36
CA LEU A 158 4.25 -10.62 -13.33
C LEU A 158 4.81 -12.00 -13.73
N SER A 159 6.08 -12.01 -14.16
CA SER A 159 6.86 -13.24 -14.22
C SER A 159 7.11 -13.78 -12.80
N HIS A 160 7.28 -15.11 -12.66
CA HIS A 160 7.49 -15.74 -11.34
C HIS A 160 8.78 -15.30 -10.62
N ASP A 161 9.74 -14.70 -11.32
CA ASP A 161 10.92 -14.05 -10.75
C ASP A 161 10.70 -12.57 -10.39
N LEU A 162 9.47 -12.06 -10.59
CA LEU A 162 9.01 -10.69 -10.36
C LEU A 162 9.77 -9.60 -11.13
N LYS A 163 10.58 -9.97 -12.13
CA LYS A 163 11.46 -9.01 -12.84
C LYS A 163 10.79 -8.26 -13.97
N ARG A 164 9.64 -8.72 -14.43
CA ARG A 164 8.93 -8.10 -15.56
C ARG A 164 7.44 -8.36 -15.53
N ALA A 165 6.68 -7.45 -16.11
CA ALA A 165 5.31 -7.70 -16.50
C ALA A 165 5.26 -8.69 -17.66
N VAL A 166 4.33 -9.63 -17.64
CA VAL A 166 4.10 -10.59 -18.73
C VAL A 166 2.89 -10.24 -19.57
N GLU A 167 2.06 -9.33 -19.07
CA GLU A 167 0.87 -8.83 -19.74
C GLU A 167 0.73 -7.32 -19.53
N ARG A 168 -0.08 -6.66 -20.35
CA ARG A 168 -0.44 -5.24 -20.13
C ARG A 168 -1.28 -5.08 -18.86
N PRO A 169 -1.32 -3.88 -18.25
CA PRO A 169 -2.20 -3.61 -17.13
C PRO A 169 -3.69 -3.78 -17.50
N TYR A 170 -4.44 -4.44 -16.61
CA TYR A 170 -5.88 -4.56 -16.65
C TYR A 170 -6.51 -3.52 -15.72
N PHE A 171 -7.44 -2.75 -16.24
CA PHE A 171 -8.25 -1.83 -15.45
C PHE A 171 -9.17 -2.60 -14.51
N LEU A 172 -9.25 -2.19 -13.25
CA LEU A 172 -10.13 -2.78 -12.25
C LEU A 172 -11.32 -1.87 -11.92
N PHE A 173 -11.06 -0.61 -11.50
CA PHE A 173 -12.09 0.38 -11.20
C PHE A 173 -11.52 1.80 -11.08
N HIS A 174 -12.42 2.78 -11.14
CA HIS A 174 -12.11 4.19 -10.84
C HIS A 174 -12.49 4.55 -9.40
N ALA A 175 -11.79 5.51 -8.80
CA ALA A 175 -12.10 6.01 -7.46
C ALA A 175 -13.55 6.52 -7.32
N SER A 176 -14.07 7.20 -8.34
CA SER A 176 -15.42 7.75 -8.33
C SER A 176 -16.55 6.72 -8.33
N GLU A 177 -16.24 5.43 -8.54
CA GLU A 177 -17.24 4.36 -8.48
C GLU A 177 -17.67 4.03 -7.04
N ALA A 178 -16.85 4.40 -6.04
CA ALA A 178 -17.18 4.17 -4.65
C ALA A 178 -18.06 5.31 -4.08
N PRO A 179 -19.24 5.00 -3.50
CA PRO A 179 -20.21 6.01 -3.04
C PRO A 179 -19.67 6.91 -1.93
N TRP A 180 -18.71 6.43 -1.14
CA TRP A 180 -18.14 7.15 -0.02
C TRP A 180 -17.05 8.15 -0.42
N VAL A 181 -16.49 8.01 -1.63
CA VAL A 181 -15.41 8.87 -2.13
C VAL A 181 -15.91 10.27 -2.45
N LYS A 182 -15.14 11.26 -2.05
CA LYS A 182 -15.39 12.66 -2.34
C LYS A 182 -14.39 13.19 -3.34
N GLN A 183 -14.88 14.05 -4.18
CA GLN A 183 -14.06 14.86 -5.06
C GLN A 183 -13.05 15.66 -4.23
N THR A 184 -11.79 15.65 -4.64
CA THR A 184 -10.72 16.47 -4.09
C THR A 184 -10.19 17.41 -5.18
N GLY A 185 -9.42 18.44 -4.80
CA GLY A 185 -8.67 19.24 -5.75
C GLY A 185 -9.50 20.09 -6.71
N TRP A 186 -10.76 20.40 -6.40
CA TRP A 186 -11.45 21.45 -7.15
C TRP A 186 -10.66 22.76 -6.98
N PRO A 187 -10.42 23.50 -8.05
CA PRO A 187 -9.47 24.59 -8.01
C PRO A 187 -9.89 25.67 -7.03
N GLU A 188 -9.08 25.91 -6.05
CA GLU A 188 -8.87 27.26 -5.56
C GLU A 188 -8.55 28.15 -6.79
N PRO A 189 -9.04 29.38 -6.88
CA PRO A 189 -8.66 30.30 -7.95
C PRO A 189 -7.13 30.36 -8.03
N GLY A 190 -6.55 29.88 -9.14
CA GLY A 190 -5.11 29.72 -9.33
C GLY A 190 -4.55 28.33 -9.00
N GLY A 191 -5.38 27.36 -8.64
CA GLY A 191 -4.97 25.96 -8.42
C GLY A 191 -4.53 25.25 -9.69
N LYS A 192 -3.69 24.23 -9.51
CA LYS A 192 -3.07 23.47 -10.62
C LYS A 192 -4.07 22.66 -11.45
N TYR A 193 -5.21 22.29 -10.87
CA TYR A 193 -6.19 21.40 -11.49
C TYR A 193 -7.51 22.11 -11.74
N HIS A 194 -8.04 21.99 -12.97
CA HIS A 194 -9.28 22.63 -13.41
C HIS A 194 -10.48 21.67 -13.48
N PHE A 195 -10.34 20.46 -12.94
CA PHE A 195 -11.36 19.40 -13.02
C PHE A 195 -11.53 18.71 -11.67
N PRO A 196 -12.68 18.01 -11.46
CA PRO A 196 -12.83 17.10 -10.35
C PRO A 196 -11.72 16.05 -10.34
N THR A 197 -11.09 15.84 -9.19
CA THR A 197 -10.10 14.79 -9.00
C THR A 197 -10.54 13.83 -7.90
N TYR A 198 -10.17 12.57 -8.05
CA TYR A 198 -10.50 11.51 -7.11
C TYR A 198 -9.25 10.68 -6.85
N VAL A 199 -8.90 10.52 -5.58
CA VAL A 199 -7.68 9.83 -5.15
C VAL A 199 -7.89 8.32 -5.14
N THR A 200 -6.87 7.55 -5.49
CA THR A 200 -6.73 6.12 -5.17
C THR A 200 -5.36 5.88 -4.58
N ASP A 201 -5.31 5.28 -3.39
CA ASP A 201 -4.09 4.92 -2.70
C ASP A 201 -4.22 3.52 -2.08
N GLY A 202 -3.09 2.86 -1.81
CA GLY A 202 -2.94 1.70 -0.97
C GLY A 202 -3.86 0.51 -1.24
N PRO A 203 -3.91 -0.04 -2.47
CA PRO A 203 -4.67 -1.25 -2.70
C PRO A 203 -4.03 -2.44 -1.98
N PHE A 204 -4.78 -3.14 -1.16
CA PHE A 204 -4.32 -4.34 -0.44
C PHE A 204 -5.34 -5.47 -0.58
N LEU A 205 -4.89 -6.66 -1.00
CA LEU A 205 -5.76 -7.80 -1.25
C LEU A 205 -5.85 -8.70 -0.02
N HIS A 206 -7.07 -9.11 0.31
CA HIS A 206 -7.33 -10.05 1.40
C HIS A 206 -8.36 -11.09 0.96
N ARG A 207 -8.01 -12.38 1.11
CA ARG A 207 -8.94 -13.47 0.86
C ARG A 207 -9.54 -13.93 2.16
N LEU A 208 -10.86 -13.88 2.25
CA LEU A 208 -11.60 -14.36 3.39
C LEU A 208 -11.56 -15.88 3.49
N THR A 209 -11.88 -16.41 4.65
CA THR A 209 -11.95 -17.86 4.91
C THR A 209 -13.00 -18.58 4.07
N ASP A 210 -14.03 -17.86 3.59
CA ASP A 210 -15.05 -18.38 2.67
C ASP A 210 -14.65 -18.34 1.17
N GLY A 211 -13.42 -17.88 0.88
CA GLY A 211 -12.89 -17.76 -0.48
C GLY A 211 -13.16 -16.41 -1.15
N THR A 212 -13.94 -15.52 -0.55
CA THR A 212 -14.19 -14.18 -1.10
C THR A 212 -12.91 -13.37 -1.17
N LEU A 213 -12.62 -12.77 -2.32
CA LEU A 213 -11.47 -11.87 -2.49
C LEU A 213 -11.93 -10.42 -2.28
N LEU A 214 -11.33 -9.78 -1.30
CA LEU A 214 -11.53 -8.36 -0.99
C LEU A 214 -10.30 -7.55 -1.40
N MET A 215 -10.51 -6.26 -1.64
CA MET A 215 -9.45 -5.26 -1.74
C MET A 215 -9.79 -4.08 -0.84
N LEU A 216 -8.86 -3.76 0.08
CA LEU A 216 -8.84 -2.49 0.79
C LEU A 216 -8.19 -1.47 -0.13
N TRP A 217 -8.65 -0.23 -0.06
CA TRP A 217 -8.01 0.90 -0.75
C TRP A 217 -8.46 2.22 -0.12
N SER A 218 -7.74 3.28 -0.36
CA SER A 218 -7.96 4.55 0.32
C SER A 218 -8.21 5.70 -0.65
N SER A 219 -8.98 6.68 -0.16
CA SER A 219 -9.32 7.91 -0.87
C SER A 219 -9.74 8.99 0.13
N ILE A 220 -10.21 10.13 -0.39
CA ILE A 220 -10.79 11.18 0.44
C ILE A 220 -12.27 10.91 0.66
N GLY A 221 -12.69 10.86 1.91
CA GLY A 221 -14.08 10.74 2.35
C GLY A 221 -14.64 12.04 2.94
N ASN A 222 -15.75 11.93 3.67
CA ASN A 222 -16.42 13.11 4.26
C ASN A 222 -15.62 13.84 5.35
N LYS A 223 -14.76 13.12 6.08
CA LYS A 223 -13.99 13.64 7.23
C LYS A 223 -12.48 13.65 7.00
N GLY A 224 -12.02 13.62 5.77
CA GLY A 224 -10.62 13.52 5.40
C GLY A 224 -10.28 12.19 4.73
N TYR A 225 -9.09 11.70 4.96
CA TYR A 225 -8.62 10.43 4.40
C TYR A 225 -9.42 9.26 4.95
N ALA A 226 -9.83 8.35 4.09
CA ALA A 226 -10.71 7.24 4.45
C ALA A 226 -10.29 5.97 3.71
N MET A 227 -10.65 4.83 4.26
CA MET A 227 -10.34 3.53 3.69
C MET A 227 -11.63 2.74 3.45
N GLY A 228 -11.82 2.30 2.22
CA GLY A 228 -12.95 1.48 1.81
C GLY A 228 -12.55 0.06 1.47
N VAL A 229 -13.55 -0.73 1.16
CA VAL A 229 -13.41 -2.12 0.74
C VAL A 229 -14.21 -2.35 -0.53
N CYS A 230 -13.66 -3.07 -1.49
CA CYS A 230 -14.42 -3.64 -2.58
C CYS A 230 -14.24 -5.16 -2.63
N ARG A 231 -15.18 -5.85 -3.28
CA ARG A 231 -15.25 -7.29 -3.38
C ARG A 231 -15.19 -7.72 -4.85
N SER A 232 -14.36 -8.70 -5.15
CA SER A 232 -14.40 -9.37 -6.44
C SER A 232 -15.63 -10.30 -6.52
N GLU A 233 -16.49 -10.08 -7.48
CA GLU A 233 -17.67 -10.93 -7.70
C GLU A 233 -17.31 -12.34 -8.19
N SER A 234 -16.23 -12.46 -8.96
CA SER A 234 -15.75 -13.74 -9.46
C SER A 234 -14.82 -14.48 -8.48
N GLY A 235 -14.32 -13.79 -7.44
CA GLY A 235 -13.23 -14.25 -6.58
C GLY A 235 -11.83 -14.13 -7.21
N HIS A 236 -11.75 -13.70 -8.47
CA HIS A 236 -10.50 -13.46 -9.20
C HIS A 236 -10.03 -12.01 -9.12
N ILE A 237 -8.71 -11.77 -9.29
CA ILE A 237 -8.11 -10.43 -9.27
C ILE A 237 -8.68 -9.50 -10.36
N LEU A 238 -9.09 -10.03 -11.49
CA LEU A 238 -9.66 -9.24 -12.58
C LEU A 238 -11.13 -8.84 -12.36
N GLY A 239 -11.74 -9.23 -11.25
CA GLY A 239 -13.09 -8.83 -10.88
C GLY A 239 -14.22 -9.52 -11.68
N PRO A 240 -15.35 -8.83 -11.96
CA PRO A 240 -15.60 -7.42 -11.66
C PRO A 240 -15.57 -7.08 -10.17
N TRP A 241 -15.23 -5.83 -9.85
CA TRP A 241 -15.09 -5.35 -8.48
C TRP A 241 -16.31 -4.53 -8.06
N GLN A 242 -16.96 -4.94 -6.98
CA GLN A 242 -18.10 -4.24 -6.38
C GLN A 242 -17.63 -3.40 -5.19
N GLN A 243 -17.80 -2.08 -5.24
CA GLN A 243 -17.53 -1.19 -4.13
C GLN A 243 -18.55 -1.37 -3.01
N LEU A 244 -18.08 -1.46 -1.76
CA LEU A 244 -18.98 -1.42 -0.61
C LEU A 244 -19.43 0.03 -0.36
N PRO A 245 -20.69 0.23 0.13
CA PRO A 245 -21.28 1.56 0.23
C PRO A 245 -20.62 2.47 1.26
N ASP A 246 -20.08 1.88 2.32
CA ASP A 246 -19.49 2.60 3.44
C ASP A 246 -18.01 2.26 3.57
N PRO A 247 -17.15 3.22 3.94
CA PRO A 247 -15.76 2.94 4.25
C PRO A 247 -15.63 2.14 5.55
N ILE A 248 -14.62 1.28 5.65
CA ILE A 248 -14.30 0.57 6.89
C ILE A 248 -13.68 1.50 7.93
N TRP A 249 -13.03 2.59 7.47
CA TRP A 249 -12.50 3.66 8.30
C TRP A 249 -12.78 5.01 7.66
N ALA A 250 -13.39 5.93 8.43
CA ALA A 250 -13.84 7.24 7.95
C ALA A 250 -13.31 8.44 8.75
N GLU A 251 -12.41 8.22 9.72
CA GLU A 251 -11.98 9.22 10.71
C GLU A 251 -10.52 9.66 10.46
N ASP A 252 -10.27 10.25 9.28
CA ASP A 252 -8.95 10.79 8.86
C ASP A 252 -7.79 9.82 9.05
N GLY A 253 -7.86 8.70 8.35
CA GLY A 253 -6.80 7.68 8.33
C GLY A 253 -7.04 6.69 7.20
N GLY A 254 -6.01 5.98 6.81
CA GLY A 254 -6.11 5.03 5.70
C GLY A 254 -4.76 4.43 5.31
N HIS A 255 -4.71 3.92 4.08
CA HIS A 255 -3.60 3.17 3.53
C HIS A 255 -3.24 2.00 4.44
N GLY A 256 -4.16 1.06 4.54
CA GLY A 256 -4.07 -0.03 5.52
C GLY A 256 -3.97 -1.40 4.90
N MET A 257 -3.52 -2.34 5.73
CA MET A 257 -3.43 -3.75 5.39
C MET A 257 -3.97 -4.62 6.53
N ILE A 258 -4.34 -5.85 6.20
CA ILE A 258 -4.80 -6.85 7.14
C ILE A 258 -3.70 -7.86 7.41
N PHE A 259 -3.46 -8.17 8.67
CA PHE A 259 -2.56 -9.24 9.07
C PHE A 259 -3.16 -10.07 10.21
N GLN A 260 -2.60 -11.25 10.43
CA GLN A 260 -3.02 -12.12 11.53
C GLN A 260 -1.95 -12.11 12.63
N THR A 261 -2.39 -11.91 13.88
CA THR A 261 -1.52 -12.01 15.04
C THR A 261 -1.09 -13.46 15.30
N PHE A 262 -0.10 -13.65 16.16
CA PHE A 262 0.35 -15.00 16.58
C PHE A 262 -0.70 -15.79 17.36
N ALA A 263 -1.72 -15.09 17.89
CA ALA A 263 -2.88 -15.70 18.55
C ALA A 263 -4.05 -15.99 17.57
N GLY A 264 -3.88 -15.71 16.28
CA GLY A 264 -4.91 -15.93 15.25
C GLY A 264 -5.92 -14.79 15.09
N GLN A 265 -5.78 -13.68 15.84
CA GLN A 265 -6.65 -12.50 15.69
C GLN A 265 -6.31 -11.77 14.40
N LEU A 266 -7.33 -11.44 13.60
CA LEU A 266 -7.18 -10.54 12.46
C LEU A 266 -7.09 -9.09 12.94
N MET A 267 -6.12 -8.37 12.40
CA MET A 267 -5.87 -6.96 12.69
C MET A 267 -5.86 -6.16 11.38
N LEU A 268 -6.41 -4.97 11.45
CA LEU A 268 -6.25 -3.93 10.44
C LEU A 268 -5.21 -2.94 10.96
N THR A 269 -4.20 -2.62 10.16
CA THR A 269 -3.29 -1.51 10.44
C THR A 269 -3.38 -0.46 9.35
N PHE A 270 -3.22 0.81 9.71
CA PHE A 270 -3.24 1.97 8.82
C PHE A 270 -2.61 3.16 9.56
N HIS A 271 -2.36 4.28 8.87
CA HIS A 271 -1.94 5.49 9.58
C HIS A 271 -3.10 6.43 9.87
N SER A 272 -3.03 7.12 10.99
CA SER A 272 -3.96 8.19 11.39
C SER A 272 -3.24 9.16 12.36
N PRO A 273 -3.52 10.49 12.29
CA PRO A 273 -4.25 11.20 11.23
C PRO A 273 -3.47 11.22 9.91
N ASN A 274 -4.11 11.65 8.82
CA ASN A 274 -3.44 11.85 7.53
C ASN A 274 -2.77 13.25 7.44
N ARG A 275 -1.92 13.56 8.39
CA ARG A 275 -1.24 14.86 8.49
C ARG A 275 0.19 14.71 9.01
N THR A 276 1.17 15.05 8.19
CA THR A 276 2.59 15.05 8.55
C THR A 276 2.92 16.23 9.49
N PRO A 277 3.60 16.01 10.63
CA PRO A 277 4.28 14.79 11.08
C PRO A 277 3.49 13.98 12.14
N ASP A 278 2.21 14.13 12.21
CA ASP A 278 1.38 13.60 13.31
C ASP A 278 0.94 12.14 13.10
N GLU A 279 1.14 11.59 11.89
CA GLU A 279 0.71 10.26 11.55
C GLU A 279 1.41 9.17 12.36
N ARG A 280 0.63 8.20 12.82
CA ARG A 280 1.08 7.04 13.59
C ARG A 280 0.38 5.77 13.08
N ALA A 281 1.04 4.64 13.23
CA ALA A 281 0.39 3.37 12.99
C ALA A 281 -0.74 3.13 14.01
N VAL A 282 -1.89 2.74 13.51
CA VAL A 282 -3.07 2.32 14.28
C VAL A 282 -3.29 0.85 14.06
N PHE A 283 -3.63 0.11 15.12
CA PHE A 283 -3.95 -1.31 15.09
C PHE A 283 -5.34 -1.53 15.64
N VAL A 284 -6.24 -2.08 14.82
CA VAL A 284 -7.63 -2.34 15.20
C VAL A 284 -7.97 -3.79 14.95
N ALA A 285 -8.59 -4.45 15.94
CA ALA A 285 -9.08 -5.81 15.76
C ALA A 285 -10.25 -5.82 14.77
N ILE A 286 -10.25 -6.77 13.85
CA ILE A 286 -11.31 -6.98 12.89
C ILE A 286 -11.81 -8.43 12.92
N GLU A 287 -12.98 -8.65 12.36
CA GLU A 287 -13.53 -9.99 12.14
C GLU A 287 -14.06 -10.14 10.71
N GLU A 288 -14.05 -11.37 10.23
CA GLU A 288 -14.72 -11.76 9.00
C GLU A 288 -16.17 -12.12 9.31
N LYS A 289 -17.12 -11.48 8.64
CA LYS A 289 -18.53 -11.73 8.85
C LYS A 289 -19.34 -11.44 7.59
N ASN A 290 -20.15 -12.40 7.17
CA ASN A 290 -21.07 -12.27 6.03
C ASN A 290 -20.34 -11.84 4.72
N GLY A 291 -19.19 -12.43 4.43
CA GLY A 291 -18.40 -12.09 3.22
C GLY A 291 -17.79 -10.69 3.24
N ARG A 292 -17.54 -10.12 4.43
CA ARG A 292 -16.93 -8.80 4.65
C ARG A 292 -15.96 -8.85 5.82
N VAL A 293 -15.13 -7.83 5.91
CA VAL A 293 -14.39 -7.48 7.13
C VAL A 293 -15.08 -6.32 7.82
N GLN A 294 -15.11 -6.35 9.15
CA GLN A 294 -15.65 -5.27 9.98
C GLN A 294 -14.83 -5.08 11.24
N LEU A 295 -14.82 -3.86 11.77
CA LEU A 295 -14.17 -3.57 13.04
C LEU A 295 -14.85 -4.34 14.16
N GLN A 296 -14.09 -4.90 15.09
CA GLN A 296 -14.64 -5.45 16.32
C GLN A 296 -15.06 -4.31 17.24
N ALA A 297 -16.25 -4.49 17.88
CA ALA A 297 -16.83 -3.50 18.79
C ALA A 297 -16.10 -3.47 20.14
#